data_76ebada9d29dcf906e3db6ea05cf00e6
#
_entry.id   76ebada9d29dcf906e3db6ea05cf00e6
#
_cell.length_a   1.000
_cell.length_b   1.000
_cell.length_c   1.000
_cell.angle_alpha   90.00
_cell.angle_beta   90.00
_cell.angle_gamma   90.00
#
_symmetry.space_group_name_H-M   'P 1'
#
loop_
_entity.id
_entity.type
_entity.pdbx_description
1 polymer ?
#
loop_
_entity_poly.entity_id
_entity_poly.type
_entity_poly.pdbx_seq_one_letter_code
_entity_poly.pdbx_strand_id
1 'polypeptide(L)'
;MELLSFDESVGGGGFFYEERVWVSLVLPLLGPVEGGTQLTVLGSHFREASTLVCRFGRGSGATVVARYVDSSQVECASPVSSGASAKSIEVSLNGQQFTSFGVAYTYTGAVAVSSVWPVQGSAEGGTPLTVHGSGFTSASESLGYLQCRLNGTVVRAELLSGGDSLVCASVASWAGYVSVEVSTNGADFTSDGLQYESVWSVVSGVAPWSGPVTGGTLVTVSYTHLRAHETS
;
A
#
# COMPACT_ATOMS: atom_id res chain seq x y z
N MET A 1 2.11 -40.08 -21.80
CA MET A 1 2.19 -40.09 -20.34
C MET A 1 1.36 -41.25 -19.86
N GLU A 2 2.03 -42.37 -19.57
CA GLU A 2 1.35 -43.61 -19.17
C GLU A 2 0.91 -43.51 -17.72
N LEU A 3 -0.40 -43.62 -17.49
CA LEU A 3 -0.98 -43.77 -16.16
C LEU A 3 -0.68 -45.23 -15.71
N LEU A 4 0.23 -45.38 -14.77
CA LEU A 4 0.39 -46.65 -14.06
C LEU A 4 -0.82 -46.82 -13.15
N SER A 5 -1.73 -47.72 -13.54
CA SER A 5 -2.83 -48.19 -12.68
C SER A 5 -2.26 -49.03 -11.55
N PHE A 6 -2.42 -48.63 -10.32
CA PHE A 6 -2.15 -49.47 -9.14
C PHE A 6 -3.41 -50.23 -8.73
N ASP A 7 -3.24 -51.50 -8.43
CA ASP A 7 -4.27 -52.42 -7.93
C ASP A 7 -4.73 -51.99 -6.52
N GLU A 8 -6.00 -51.69 -6.35
CA GLU A 8 -6.62 -51.19 -5.11
C GLU A 8 -6.77 -52.30 -4.01
N SER A 9 -6.19 -53.45 -4.15
CA SER A 9 -6.46 -54.59 -3.25
C SER A 9 -5.54 -54.70 -2.03
N VAL A 10 -4.58 -53.79 -1.83
CA VAL A 10 -3.73 -53.80 -0.63
C VAL A 10 -3.77 -52.40 -0.01
N GLY A 11 -4.26 -52.30 1.23
CA GLY A 11 -4.41 -51.06 2.01
C GLY A 11 -3.10 -50.33 2.31
N GLY A 12 -2.43 -49.88 1.26
CA GLY A 12 -1.22 -49.05 1.31
C GLY A 12 -1.52 -47.70 0.69
N GLY A 13 -1.31 -46.64 1.44
CA GLY A 13 -1.46 -45.26 0.95
C GLY A 13 -0.68 -45.05 -0.36
N GLY A 14 -1.40 -44.76 -1.44
CA GLY A 14 -0.80 -44.49 -2.74
C GLY A 14 0.02 -43.18 -2.69
N PHE A 15 1.17 -43.17 -3.35
CA PHE A 15 1.95 -41.95 -3.56
C PHE A 15 1.52 -41.31 -4.88
N PHE A 16 0.98 -40.08 -4.80
CA PHE A 16 0.52 -39.34 -5.98
C PHE A 16 1.62 -38.41 -6.47
N TYR A 17 1.95 -38.52 -7.76
CA TYR A 17 2.81 -37.53 -8.42
C TYR A 17 1.96 -36.34 -8.84
N GLU A 18 2.34 -35.18 -8.36
CA GLU A 18 1.64 -33.91 -8.61
C GLU A 18 2.39 -33.04 -9.63
N GLU A 19 1.63 -32.25 -10.38
CA GLU A 19 2.23 -31.25 -11.26
C GLU A 19 3.04 -30.24 -10.42
N ARG A 20 4.17 -29.81 -10.97
CA ARG A 20 5.07 -28.92 -10.27
C ARG A 20 4.43 -27.55 -10.07
N VAL A 21 4.33 -27.13 -8.83
CA VAL A 21 3.89 -25.78 -8.47
C VAL A 21 4.89 -24.76 -9.01
N TRP A 22 4.36 -23.70 -9.57
CA TRP A 22 5.14 -22.59 -10.11
C TRP A 22 4.67 -21.26 -9.46
N VAL A 23 5.64 -20.42 -9.00
CA VAL A 23 5.40 -19.05 -8.53
C VAL A 23 5.97 -18.10 -9.58
N SER A 24 5.15 -17.17 -10.07
CA SER A 24 5.54 -16.21 -11.10
C SER A 24 5.67 -14.78 -10.60
N LEU A 25 4.86 -14.39 -9.60
CA LEU A 25 4.80 -13.02 -9.10
C LEU A 25 4.30 -13.00 -7.65
N VAL A 26 4.70 -12.00 -6.90
CA VAL A 26 4.16 -11.66 -5.58
C VAL A 26 3.76 -10.19 -5.56
N LEU A 27 2.60 -9.88 -4.98
CA LEU A 27 2.08 -8.51 -4.86
C LEU A 27 1.59 -8.25 -3.42
N PRO A 28 1.93 -7.09 -2.83
CA PRO A 28 2.91 -6.12 -3.32
C PRO A 28 4.34 -6.68 -3.30
N LEU A 29 5.26 -6.03 -4.03
CA LEU A 29 6.68 -6.42 -4.09
C LEU A 29 7.48 -5.96 -2.86
N LEU A 30 6.93 -5.02 -2.11
CA LEU A 30 7.55 -4.36 -0.96
C LEU A 30 6.65 -4.49 0.26
N GLY A 31 7.24 -4.44 1.44
CA GLY A 31 6.50 -4.27 2.70
C GLY A 31 7.40 -4.06 3.91
N PRO A 32 6.83 -3.63 5.03
CA PRO A 32 7.59 -3.25 6.22
C PRO A 32 8.25 -4.45 6.91
N VAL A 33 9.37 -4.19 7.60
CA VAL A 33 10.09 -5.22 8.39
C VAL A 33 9.26 -5.78 9.54
N GLU A 34 8.27 -5.05 9.99
CA GLU A 34 7.29 -5.47 11.01
C GLU A 34 6.41 -6.63 10.54
N GLY A 35 6.38 -6.88 9.24
CA GLY A 35 5.54 -7.91 8.63
C GLY A 35 4.06 -7.55 8.62
N GLY A 36 3.20 -8.56 8.42
CA GLY A 36 1.75 -8.38 8.40
C GLY A 36 1.16 -8.00 7.05
N THR A 37 1.99 -7.63 6.07
CA THR A 37 1.52 -7.34 4.70
C THR A 37 0.85 -8.56 4.10
N GLN A 38 -0.41 -8.41 3.65
CA GLN A 38 -1.11 -9.45 2.91
C GLN A 38 -0.57 -9.54 1.50
N LEU A 39 0.01 -10.67 1.16
CA LEU A 39 0.60 -10.93 -0.15
C LEU A 39 -0.29 -11.82 -0.98
N THR A 40 -0.51 -11.41 -2.22
CA THR A 40 -1.04 -12.25 -3.28
C THR A 40 0.13 -12.89 -4.02
N VAL A 41 0.24 -14.21 -3.97
CA VAL A 41 1.25 -14.98 -4.69
C VAL A 41 0.58 -15.62 -5.91
N LEU A 42 1.01 -15.19 -7.08
CA LEU A 42 0.52 -15.67 -8.37
C LEU A 42 1.43 -16.77 -8.90
N GLY A 43 0.82 -17.77 -9.54
CA GLY A 43 1.56 -18.91 -10.05
C GLY A 43 0.69 -19.88 -10.82
N SER A 44 0.99 -21.16 -10.68
CA SER A 44 0.17 -22.24 -11.27
C SER A 44 0.27 -23.55 -10.47
N HIS A 45 -0.74 -24.42 -10.66
CA HIS A 45 -0.88 -25.72 -10.03
C HIS A 45 -0.98 -25.66 -8.49
N PHE A 46 -1.44 -24.52 -7.96
CA PHE A 46 -1.82 -24.47 -6.55
C PHE A 46 -3.05 -25.33 -6.30
N ARG A 47 -3.11 -25.93 -5.11
CA ARG A 47 -4.25 -26.74 -4.67
C ARG A 47 -4.52 -26.48 -3.20
N GLU A 48 -5.74 -26.67 -2.81
CA GLU A 48 -6.12 -26.63 -1.41
C GLU A 48 -5.44 -27.77 -0.65
N ALA A 49 -4.70 -27.44 0.39
CA ALA A 49 -4.03 -28.39 1.25
C ALA A 49 -3.88 -27.81 2.65
N SER A 50 -4.09 -28.64 3.67
CA SER A 50 -3.92 -28.23 5.07
C SER A 50 -2.46 -27.85 5.43
N THR A 51 -1.52 -28.28 4.59
CA THR A 51 -0.08 -28.02 4.72
C THR A 51 0.43 -26.96 3.75
N LEU A 52 -0.46 -26.21 3.10
CA LEU A 52 -0.11 -25.12 2.19
C LEU A 52 0.56 -23.98 2.95
N VAL A 53 1.79 -23.66 2.57
CA VAL A 53 2.60 -22.66 3.26
C VAL A 53 3.42 -21.83 2.29
N CYS A 54 3.69 -20.56 2.68
CA CYS A 54 4.68 -19.69 2.06
C CYS A 54 5.95 -19.65 2.92
N ARG A 55 7.12 -19.65 2.27
CA ARG A 55 8.41 -19.49 2.93
C ARG A 55 9.12 -18.22 2.43
N PHE A 56 9.60 -17.41 3.37
CA PHE A 56 10.30 -16.16 3.13
C PHE A 56 11.81 -16.36 3.36
N GLY A 57 12.55 -16.45 2.26
CA GLY A 57 13.97 -16.79 2.25
C GLY A 57 14.21 -18.29 1.99
N ARG A 58 15.43 -18.62 1.62
CA ARG A 58 15.84 -19.99 1.32
C ARG A 58 16.18 -20.78 2.58
N GLY A 59 16.13 -22.10 2.48
CA GLY A 59 16.57 -23.01 3.55
C GLY A 59 15.70 -22.87 4.81
N SER A 60 16.28 -22.26 5.86
CA SER A 60 15.60 -22.00 7.16
C SER A 60 14.78 -20.71 7.19
N GLY A 61 14.35 -20.21 6.06
CA GLY A 61 13.47 -19.02 5.98
C GLY A 61 12.18 -19.18 6.77
N ALA A 62 11.63 -18.07 7.23
CA ALA A 62 10.37 -18.07 7.98
C ALA A 62 9.23 -18.63 7.13
N THR A 63 8.41 -19.51 7.72
CA THR A 63 7.29 -20.16 7.05
C THR A 63 5.98 -19.71 7.69
N VAL A 64 4.99 -19.37 6.87
CA VAL A 64 3.65 -18.97 7.29
C VAL A 64 2.59 -19.79 6.55
N VAL A 65 1.45 -19.99 7.17
CA VAL A 65 0.30 -20.67 6.52
C VAL A 65 -0.19 -19.80 5.36
N ALA A 66 -0.47 -20.45 4.24
CA ALA A 66 -1.04 -19.79 3.08
C ALA A 66 -2.54 -20.15 2.94
N ARG A 67 -3.33 -19.20 2.47
CA ARG A 67 -4.73 -19.39 2.10
C ARG A 67 -4.82 -19.70 0.61
N TYR A 68 -5.44 -20.80 0.28
CA TYR A 68 -5.77 -21.14 -1.10
C TYR A 68 -6.90 -20.23 -1.62
N VAL A 69 -6.74 -19.66 -2.80
CA VAL A 69 -7.76 -18.90 -3.50
C VAL A 69 -8.23 -19.70 -4.72
N ASP A 70 -7.30 -20.02 -5.62
CA ASP A 70 -7.53 -20.87 -6.79
C ASP A 70 -6.21 -21.50 -7.27
N SER A 71 -6.25 -22.23 -8.40
CA SER A 71 -5.08 -22.91 -8.95
C SER A 71 -3.96 -21.98 -9.42
N SER A 72 -4.21 -20.67 -9.52
CA SER A 72 -3.27 -19.63 -9.95
C SER A 72 -2.91 -18.65 -8.84
N GLN A 73 -3.59 -18.71 -7.67
CA GLN A 73 -3.42 -17.72 -6.61
C GLN A 73 -3.49 -18.34 -5.21
N VAL A 74 -2.53 -17.96 -4.39
CA VAL A 74 -2.57 -18.16 -2.93
C VAL A 74 -2.24 -16.85 -2.22
N GLU A 75 -2.66 -16.73 -0.97
CA GLU A 75 -2.39 -15.56 -0.13
C GLU A 75 -1.63 -15.96 1.14
N CYS A 76 -0.70 -15.11 1.55
CA CYS A 76 0.01 -15.27 2.80
C CYS A 76 0.41 -13.90 3.39
N ALA A 77 0.48 -13.81 4.73
CA ALA A 77 0.97 -12.62 5.40
C ALA A 77 2.49 -12.66 5.52
N SER A 78 3.17 -11.55 5.27
CA SER A 78 4.62 -11.47 5.47
C SER A 78 4.96 -11.62 6.97
N PRO A 79 5.91 -12.48 7.34
CA PRO A 79 6.41 -12.54 8.73
C PRO A 79 7.29 -11.34 9.05
N VAL A 80 7.54 -11.11 10.33
CA VAL A 80 8.52 -10.11 10.80
C VAL A 80 9.90 -10.45 10.25
N SER A 81 10.65 -9.43 9.80
CA SER A 81 12.04 -9.55 9.34
C SER A 81 12.98 -8.83 10.29
N SER A 82 14.17 -9.38 10.49
CA SER A 82 15.24 -8.76 11.31
C SER A 82 15.85 -7.51 10.70
N GLY A 83 15.49 -7.16 9.46
CA GLY A 83 15.97 -5.97 8.77
C GLY A 83 15.53 -5.90 7.31
N ALA A 84 15.72 -4.72 6.74
CA ALA A 84 15.41 -4.44 5.35
C ALA A 84 16.31 -5.28 4.42
N SER A 85 15.68 -6.13 3.62
CA SER A 85 16.39 -7.03 2.68
C SER A 85 15.40 -7.71 1.74
N ALA A 86 15.87 -8.09 0.56
CA ALA A 86 15.08 -8.94 -0.34
C ALA A 86 15.11 -10.40 0.15
N LYS A 87 13.93 -11.04 0.12
CA LYS A 87 13.72 -12.46 0.42
C LYS A 87 13.05 -13.14 -0.76
N SER A 88 13.47 -14.35 -1.11
CA SER A 88 12.71 -15.18 -2.05
C SER A 88 11.42 -15.66 -1.40
N ILE A 89 10.32 -15.60 -2.13
CA ILE A 89 9.06 -16.23 -1.72
C ILE A 89 8.97 -17.58 -2.42
N GLU A 90 8.70 -18.60 -1.64
CA GLU A 90 8.54 -19.97 -2.10
C GLU A 90 7.27 -20.57 -1.51
N VAL A 91 6.60 -21.42 -2.24
CA VAL A 91 5.34 -22.08 -1.82
C VAL A 91 5.55 -23.59 -1.74
N SER A 92 4.93 -24.20 -0.75
CA SER A 92 4.87 -25.65 -0.61
C SER A 92 3.44 -26.10 -0.36
N LEU A 93 2.99 -27.16 -1.05
CA LEU A 93 1.69 -27.79 -0.81
C LEU A 93 1.72 -28.79 0.37
N ASN A 94 2.89 -29.35 0.68
CA ASN A 94 3.04 -30.41 1.68
C ASN A 94 3.95 -30.01 2.88
N GLY A 95 4.37 -28.74 2.93
CA GLY A 95 5.26 -28.24 3.98
C GLY A 95 6.72 -28.70 3.90
N GLN A 96 7.09 -29.53 2.91
CA GLN A 96 8.43 -30.12 2.77
C GLN A 96 9.14 -29.70 1.49
N GLN A 97 8.49 -29.87 0.34
CA GLN A 97 9.03 -29.50 -0.97
C GLN A 97 8.56 -28.09 -1.34
N PHE A 98 9.50 -27.17 -1.45
CA PHE A 98 9.26 -25.79 -1.81
C PHE A 98 9.61 -25.50 -3.27
N THR A 99 8.92 -24.54 -3.87
CA THR A 99 9.34 -23.95 -5.14
C THR A 99 10.75 -23.34 -5.00
N SER A 100 11.42 -23.07 -6.11
CA SER A 100 12.81 -22.55 -6.08
C SER A 100 13.05 -21.48 -7.15
N PHE A 101 12.01 -20.74 -7.54
CA PHE A 101 12.06 -19.80 -8.68
C PHE A 101 12.60 -18.42 -8.33
N GLY A 102 12.80 -18.12 -7.05
CA GLY A 102 13.46 -16.91 -6.61
C GLY A 102 12.65 -15.63 -6.79
N VAL A 103 11.30 -15.71 -6.77
CA VAL A 103 10.44 -14.52 -6.77
C VAL A 103 10.75 -13.69 -5.52
N ALA A 104 11.11 -12.42 -5.74
CA ALA A 104 11.60 -11.57 -4.67
C ALA A 104 10.48 -10.74 -4.05
N TYR A 105 10.50 -10.65 -2.73
CA TYR A 105 9.77 -9.69 -1.91
C TYR A 105 10.80 -8.91 -1.09
N THR A 106 10.70 -7.58 -1.07
CA THR A 106 11.68 -6.73 -0.39
C THR A 106 11.10 -6.14 0.87
N TYR A 107 11.70 -6.46 2.00
CA TYR A 107 11.43 -5.78 3.27
C TYR A 107 12.05 -4.39 3.27
N THR A 108 11.24 -3.39 3.63
CA THR A 108 11.64 -1.98 3.76
C THR A 108 11.63 -1.57 5.23
N GLY A 109 12.32 -0.48 5.57
CA GLY A 109 12.21 0.11 6.89
C GLY A 109 10.79 0.60 7.19
N ALA A 110 10.52 0.85 8.46
CA ALA A 110 9.26 1.42 8.91
C ALA A 110 9.01 2.77 8.23
N VAL A 111 7.74 3.02 7.92
CA VAL A 111 7.26 4.29 7.38
C VAL A 111 6.54 5.03 8.48
N ALA A 112 6.88 6.30 8.66
CA ALA A 112 6.23 7.18 9.62
C ALA A 112 6.00 8.56 9.02
N VAL A 113 4.88 9.20 9.36
CA VAL A 113 4.56 10.58 8.99
C VAL A 113 4.56 11.46 10.22
N SER A 114 5.12 12.66 10.11
CA SER A 114 5.33 13.59 11.23
C SER A 114 4.54 14.89 11.12
N SER A 115 4.37 15.39 9.91
CA SER A 115 3.64 16.64 9.68
C SER A 115 3.12 16.75 8.25
N VAL A 116 2.12 17.61 8.04
CA VAL A 116 1.58 17.98 6.74
C VAL A 116 1.57 19.49 6.60
N TRP A 117 1.88 20.00 5.43
CA TRP A 117 1.81 21.40 5.08
C TRP A 117 1.19 21.59 3.68
N PRO A 118 0.26 22.54 3.50
CA PRO A 118 -0.37 23.35 4.54
C PRO A 118 -1.24 22.53 5.49
N VAL A 119 -1.48 23.04 6.70
CA VAL A 119 -2.31 22.34 7.71
C VAL A 119 -3.79 22.44 7.41
N GLN A 120 -4.18 23.36 6.48
CA GLN A 120 -5.56 23.52 6.03
C GLN A 120 -5.61 23.90 4.55
N GLY A 121 -6.74 23.64 3.89
CA GLY A 121 -6.99 24.03 2.50
C GLY A 121 -8.43 23.77 2.07
N SER A 122 -8.69 23.99 0.78
CA SER A 122 -10.04 23.96 0.23
C SER A 122 -10.74 22.61 0.39
N ALA A 123 -12.00 22.67 0.82
CA ALA A 123 -12.92 21.51 0.84
C ALA A 123 -13.25 21.01 -0.58
N GLU A 124 -13.01 21.79 -1.61
CA GLU A 124 -13.14 21.36 -3.00
C GLU A 124 -12.02 20.41 -3.45
N GLY A 125 -10.97 20.29 -2.64
CA GLY A 125 -9.78 19.48 -2.94
C GLY A 125 -8.76 20.23 -3.81
N GLY A 126 -7.77 19.49 -4.32
CA GLY A 126 -6.73 20.02 -5.20
C GLY A 126 -5.61 20.78 -4.49
N THR A 127 -5.66 20.93 -3.17
CA THR A 127 -4.56 21.55 -2.40
C THR A 127 -3.36 20.61 -2.41
N PRO A 128 -2.16 21.03 -2.87
CA PRO A 128 -0.97 20.21 -2.77
C PRO A 128 -0.53 20.13 -1.30
N LEU A 129 -0.53 18.91 -0.77
CA LEU A 129 -0.14 18.59 0.60
C LEU A 129 1.27 18.03 0.59
N THR A 130 2.21 18.75 1.20
CA THR A 130 3.54 18.21 1.48
C THR A 130 3.49 17.46 2.80
N VAL A 131 3.71 16.16 2.75
CA VAL A 131 3.76 15.28 3.93
C VAL A 131 5.21 14.99 4.25
N HIS A 132 5.64 15.33 5.46
CA HIS A 132 6.97 15.05 5.97
C HIS A 132 6.96 13.75 6.80
N GLY A 133 8.05 12.99 6.69
CA GLY A 133 8.15 11.72 7.37
C GLY A 133 9.46 11.01 7.11
N SER A 134 9.44 9.69 7.18
CA SER A 134 10.58 8.83 6.94
C SER A 134 10.16 7.50 6.30
N GLY A 135 11.13 6.80 5.70
CA GLY A 135 10.88 5.52 5.05
C GLY A 135 10.35 5.61 3.62
N PHE A 136 10.25 6.79 3.05
CA PHE A 136 9.85 6.99 1.65
C PHE A 136 11.01 6.62 0.73
N THR A 137 10.72 5.91 -0.37
CA THR A 137 11.76 5.44 -1.29
C THR A 137 11.39 5.69 -2.75
N SER A 138 12.40 5.93 -3.58
CA SER A 138 12.22 6.03 -5.03
C SER A 138 11.74 4.71 -5.65
N ALA A 139 12.04 3.58 -5.03
CA ALA A 139 11.51 2.28 -5.45
C ALA A 139 9.99 2.20 -5.28
N SER A 140 9.45 2.68 -4.16
CA SER A 140 8.00 2.77 -3.93
C SER A 140 7.32 3.68 -4.95
N GLU A 141 7.94 4.81 -5.27
CA GLU A 141 7.42 5.74 -6.28
C GLU A 141 7.43 5.11 -7.69
N SER A 142 8.55 4.52 -8.11
CA SER A 142 8.69 3.92 -9.45
C SER A 142 7.74 2.75 -9.68
N LEU A 143 7.40 2.01 -8.63
CA LEU A 143 6.41 0.93 -8.66
C LEU A 143 4.95 1.45 -8.59
N GLY A 144 4.73 2.75 -8.39
CA GLY A 144 3.40 3.34 -8.21
C GLY A 144 2.76 3.00 -6.86
N TYR A 145 3.55 2.57 -5.89
CA TYR A 145 3.12 2.19 -4.54
C TYR A 145 3.08 3.36 -3.56
N LEU A 146 3.75 4.49 -3.91
CA LEU A 146 3.73 5.67 -3.06
C LEU A 146 2.38 6.37 -3.19
N GLN A 147 1.61 6.36 -2.10
CA GLN A 147 0.22 6.82 -2.08
C GLN A 147 -0.09 7.52 -0.77
N CYS A 148 -1.00 8.52 -0.83
CA CYS A 148 -1.67 9.08 0.33
C CYS A 148 -3.10 8.51 0.40
N ARG A 149 -3.58 8.27 1.62
CA ARG A 149 -4.99 8.00 1.90
C ARG A 149 -5.55 9.15 2.72
N LEU A 150 -6.52 9.84 2.15
CA LEU A 150 -7.17 11.02 2.72
C LEU A 150 -8.61 10.64 3.04
N ASN A 151 -8.91 10.46 4.33
CA ASN A 151 -10.23 10.05 4.80
C ASN A 151 -10.82 8.85 4.02
N GLY A 152 -9.96 7.85 3.75
CA GLY A 152 -10.33 6.63 3.00
C GLY A 152 -10.12 6.70 1.48
N THR A 153 -9.98 7.88 0.89
CA THR A 153 -9.71 8.04 -0.54
C THR A 153 -8.20 7.98 -0.81
N VAL A 154 -7.79 7.07 -1.69
CA VAL A 154 -6.38 6.88 -2.05
C VAL A 154 -6.03 7.73 -3.28
N VAL A 155 -4.95 8.49 -3.17
CA VAL A 155 -4.37 9.29 -4.26
C VAL A 155 -2.89 8.97 -4.41
N ARG A 156 -2.37 9.12 -5.63
CA ARG A 156 -0.94 8.96 -5.89
C ARG A 156 -0.14 10.06 -5.21
N ALA A 157 1.03 9.72 -4.71
CA ALA A 157 2.00 10.66 -4.17
C ALA A 157 3.27 10.66 -5.02
N GLU A 158 3.99 11.79 -4.99
CA GLU A 158 5.27 12.02 -5.63
C GLU A 158 6.32 12.28 -4.55
N LEU A 159 7.49 11.63 -4.68
CA LEU A 159 8.59 11.79 -3.74
C LEU A 159 9.33 13.10 -4.02
N LEU A 160 9.53 13.90 -3.00
CA LEU A 160 10.37 15.11 -3.12
C LEU A 160 11.86 14.78 -2.97
N SER A 161 12.70 15.64 -3.53
CA SER A 161 14.15 15.51 -3.42
C SER A 161 14.58 15.55 -1.96
N GLY A 162 15.32 14.51 -1.52
CA GLY A 162 15.72 14.37 -0.11
C GLY A 162 15.19 13.09 0.54
N GLY A 163 14.03 12.58 0.07
CA GLY A 163 13.49 11.31 0.54
C GLY A 163 12.78 11.35 1.90
N ASP A 164 12.65 12.53 2.50
CA ASP A 164 12.01 12.78 3.79
C ASP A 164 10.62 13.45 3.66
N SER A 165 10.18 13.69 2.44
CA SER A 165 8.89 14.31 2.14
C SER A 165 8.33 13.86 0.80
N LEU A 166 7.02 13.89 0.71
CA LEU A 166 6.25 13.60 -0.50
C LEU A 166 5.14 14.63 -0.69
N VAL A 167 4.59 14.71 -1.89
CA VAL A 167 3.44 15.56 -2.18
C VAL A 167 2.28 14.73 -2.72
N CYS A 168 1.07 15.03 -2.24
CA CYS A 168 -0.17 14.51 -2.78
C CYS A 168 -1.23 15.60 -2.82
N ALA A 169 -2.21 15.50 -3.73
CA ALA A 169 -3.30 16.46 -3.82
C ALA A 169 -4.41 16.09 -2.82
N SER A 170 -4.95 17.09 -2.11
CA SER A 170 -6.13 16.88 -1.28
C SER A 170 -7.34 16.50 -2.15
N VAL A 171 -8.23 15.71 -1.58
CA VAL A 171 -9.48 15.31 -2.23
C VAL A 171 -10.63 16.18 -1.74
N ALA A 172 -11.67 16.31 -2.56
CA ALA A 172 -12.89 17.00 -2.14
C ALA A 172 -13.50 16.28 -0.91
N SER A 173 -13.82 17.06 0.12
CA SER A 173 -14.37 16.53 1.37
C SER A 173 -15.28 17.56 2.03
N TRP A 174 -16.06 17.12 3.04
CA TRP A 174 -16.74 18.07 3.93
C TRP A 174 -15.72 18.84 4.77
N ALA A 175 -16.09 20.06 5.17
CA ALA A 175 -15.28 20.82 6.10
C ALA A 175 -15.08 20.05 7.41
N GLY A 176 -13.83 20.04 7.90
CA GLY A 176 -13.43 19.31 9.09
C GLY A 176 -12.05 18.66 8.96
N TYR A 177 -11.70 17.83 9.94
CA TYR A 177 -10.42 17.14 9.94
C TYR A 177 -10.46 15.91 9.07
N VAL A 178 -9.45 15.77 8.21
CA VAL A 178 -9.23 14.68 7.28
C VAL A 178 -7.97 13.95 7.73
N SER A 179 -8.06 12.64 7.95
CA SER A 179 -6.88 11.81 8.22
C SER A 179 -5.95 11.80 7.01
N VAL A 180 -4.64 11.88 7.27
CA VAL A 180 -3.59 11.79 6.26
C VAL A 180 -2.71 10.59 6.59
N GLU A 181 -2.76 9.58 5.77
CA GLU A 181 -2.00 8.34 5.90
C GLU A 181 -1.20 8.10 4.63
N VAL A 182 -0.06 7.46 4.73
CA VAL A 182 0.84 7.20 3.60
C VAL A 182 1.11 5.70 3.48
N SER A 183 1.18 5.22 2.25
CA SER A 183 1.65 3.88 1.92
C SER A 183 2.85 3.93 1.00
N THR A 184 3.81 3.04 1.22
CA THR A 184 4.98 2.82 0.35
C THR A 184 4.94 1.48 -0.38
N ASN A 185 3.89 0.67 -0.14
CA ASN A 185 3.69 -0.62 -0.83
C ASN A 185 2.31 -0.75 -1.48
N GLY A 186 1.46 0.27 -1.37
CA GLY A 186 0.10 0.29 -1.92
C GLY A 186 -0.92 -0.56 -1.14
N ALA A 187 -0.52 -1.17 -0.04
CA ALA A 187 -1.37 -2.06 0.78
C ALA A 187 -1.45 -1.60 2.24
N ASP A 188 -0.31 -1.36 2.86
CA ASP A 188 -0.22 -0.95 4.27
C ASP A 188 -0.10 0.57 4.35
N PHE A 189 -0.94 1.20 5.16
CA PHE A 189 -0.95 2.64 5.39
C PHE A 189 -0.54 2.95 6.83
N THR A 190 0.16 4.09 7.00
CA THR A 190 0.49 4.60 8.35
C THR A 190 -0.76 4.90 9.15
N SER A 191 -0.62 4.92 10.47
CA SER A 191 -1.70 5.23 11.41
C SER A 191 -1.26 6.22 12.49
N ASP A 192 -0.39 7.17 12.11
CA ASP A 192 0.26 8.13 13.03
C ASP A 192 -0.70 9.23 13.54
N GLY A 193 -1.96 9.24 13.11
CA GLY A 193 -2.96 10.20 13.53
C GLY A 193 -2.80 11.61 12.94
N LEU A 194 -2.01 11.73 11.87
CA LEU A 194 -1.82 13.01 11.18
C LEU A 194 -3.13 13.48 10.55
N GLN A 195 -3.43 14.76 10.70
CA GLN A 195 -4.65 15.37 10.21
C GLN A 195 -4.38 16.68 9.45
N TYR A 196 -5.26 16.93 8.48
CA TYR A 196 -5.33 18.13 7.66
C TYR A 196 -6.75 18.72 7.80
N GLU A 197 -6.88 20.03 7.93
CA GLU A 197 -8.19 20.67 8.06
C GLU A 197 -8.72 21.08 6.67
N SER A 198 -9.83 20.48 6.26
CA SER A 198 -10.59 20.87 5.07
C SER A 198 -11.56 22.00 5.44
N VAL A 199 -11.53 23.11 4.72
CA VAL A 199 -12.34 24.30 5.01
C VAL A 199 -13.05 24.81 3.76
N TRP A 200 -14.28 25.29 3.93
CA TRP A 200 -14.95 26.07 2.91
C TRP A 200 -14.48 27.52 2.99
N SER A 201 -14.06 28.07 1.85
CA SER A 201 -13.68 29.47 1.73
C SER A 201 -14.76 30.23 0.96
N VAL A 202 -15.37 31.22 1.59
CA VAL A 202 -16.39 32.06 0.97
C VAL A 202 -15.85 33.46 0.87
N VAL A 203 -15.81 34.01 -0.35
CA VAL A 203 -15.50 35.41 -0.57
C VAL A 203 -16.70 36.25 -0.14
N SER A 204 -16.54 37.07 0.89
CA SER A 204 -17.58 37.90 1.47
C SER A 204 -17.58 39.35 0.93
N GLY A 205 -16.49 39.76 0.28
CA GLY A 205 -16.41 41.12 -0.30
C GLY A 205 -15.15 41.37 -1.12
N VAL A 206 -15.26 42.28 -2.04
CA VAL A 206 -14.15 42.79 -2.87
C VAL A 206 -14.21 44.30 -2.86
N ALA A 207 -13.11 44.98 -2.52
CA ALA A 207 -13.03 46.43 -2.52
C ALA A 207 -11.71 46.93 -3.12
N PRO A 208 -11.73 47.89 -4.03
CA PRO A 208 -12.92 48.46 -4.67
C PRO A 208 -13.56 47.46 -5.64
N TRP A 209 -14.84 47.62 -5.90
CA TRP A 209 -15.61 46.75 -6.80
C TRP A 209 -15.47 47.12 -8.28
N SER A 210 -14.72 48.18 -8.59
CA SER A 210 -14.39 48.63 -9.97
C SER A 210 -13.03 49.28 -10.04
N GLY A 211 -12.43 49.28 -11.23
CA GLY A 211 -11.15 49.91 -11.51
C GLY A 211 -11.00 50.27 -12.98
N PRO A 212 -9.97 51.05 -13.36
CA PRO A 212 -9.72 51.44 -14.74
C PRO A 212 -9.36 50.24 -15.60
N VAL A 213 -9.78 50.25 -16.86
CA VAL A 213 -9.48 49.20 -17.85
C VAL A 213 -7.98 49.02 -18.11
N THR A 214 -7.18 50.00 -17.78
CA THR A 214 -5.71 49.98 -17.87
C THR A 214 -5.05 49.13 -16.78
N GLY A 215 -5.82 48.63 -15.80
CA GLY A 215 -5.32 47.82 -14.69
C GLY A 215 -4.66 48.65 -13.58
N GLY A 216 -3.93 48.00 -12.68
CA GLY A 216 -3.14 48.62 -11.61
C GLY A 216 -3.92 48.95 -10.32
N THR A 217 -5.24 48.63 -10.26
CA THR A 217 -6.01 48.85 -9.02
C THR A 217 -5.64 47.79 -7.99
N LEU A 218 -5.22 48.23 -6.79
CA LEU A 218 -5.05 47.31 -5.66
C LEU A 218 -6.43 46.93 -5.13
N VAL A 219 -6.71 45.64 -5.15
CA VAL A 219 -8.00 45.07 -4.73
C VAL A 219 -7.82 44.32 -3.41
N THR A 220 -8.65 44.66 -2.44
CA THR A 220 -8.76 43.91 -1.17
C THR A 220 -9.89 42.89 -1.29
N VAL A 221 -9.60 41.64 -1.02
CA VAL A 221 -10.57 40.54 -0.98
C VAL A 221 -10.80 40.13 0.47
N SER A 222 -12.05 40.25 0.93
CA SER A 222 -12.47 39.72 2.24
C SER A 222 -13.04 38.33 2.05
N TYR A 223 -12.62 37.39 2.86
CA TYR A 223 -13.12 36.02 2.81
C TYR A 223 -13.26 35.44 4.23
N THR A 224 -14.10 34.43 4.36
CA THR A 224 -14.31 33.67 5.60
C THR A 224 -14.04 32.19 5.34
N HIS A 225 -13.43 31.53 6.31
CA HIS A 225 -13.34 30.07 6.33
C HIS A 225 -14.47 29.51 7.20
N LEU A 226 -15.32 28.67 6.65
CA LEU A 226 -16.35 27.97 7.39
C LEU A 226 -15.80 26.62 7.87
N ARG A 227 -15.80 26.42 9.18
CA ARG A 227 -15.44 25.16 9.84
C ARG A 227 -16.69 24.32 10.07
N ALA A 228 -16.54 23.02 10.23
CA ALA A 228 -17.64 22.06 10.39
C ALA A 228 -18.59 22.36 11.58
N HIS A 229 -18.21 23.24 12.52
CA HIS A 229 -18.99 23.58 13.71
C HIS A 229 -19.65 24.96 13.65
N GLU A 230 -19.55 25.68 12.54
CA GLU A 230 -20.11 27.05 12.40
C GLU A 230 -21.40 27.08 11.56
N THR A 231 -22.11 25.97 11.41
CA THR A 231 -23.49 25.96 10.88
C THR A 231 -24.44 26.30 12.01
N SER A 232 -24.75 27.58 12.14
CA SER A 232 -25.88 28.06 12.94
C SER A 232 -27.21 27.83 12.23
#